data_57890d4d1a457920b52972cbb6509910
#
_entry.id   57890d4d1a457920b52972cbb6509910
#
_cell.length_a   1.000
_cell.length_b   1.000
_cell.length_c   1.000
_cell.angle_alpha   90.00
_cell.angle_beta   90.00
_cell.angle_gamma   90.00
#
_symmetry.space_group_name_H-M   'P 1'
#
loop_
_entity.id
_entity.type
_entity.pdbx_description
1 polymer ?
#
loop_
_entity_poly.entity_id
_entity_poly.type
_entity_poly.pdbx_seq_one_letter_code
_entity_poly.pdbx_strand_id
1 'polypeptide(L)'
;MDRPQKSIFVIFGGTGDLTKTKLMPALFKIYNQSMLPKDFAIVGSGRTEYNHESYREMISREIDKKIDNKQISNKSIEQFLEHIYYLKMNVKHDADYRKLKNFLSEIGQKIESNKKYLFYLAVKPSLYAPIVTNL
;
A
#
# COMPACT_ATOMS: atom_id res chain seq x y z
N MET A 1 -9.95 7.20 -21.93
CA MET A 1 -9.99 7.68 -20.53
C MET A 1 -8.57 7.78 -20.00
N ASP A 2 -8.21 8.95 -19.52
CA ASP A 2 -6.87 9.16 -18.99
C ASP A 2 -6.69 8.44 -17.67
N ARG A 3 -5.51 7.87 -17.45
CA ARG A 3 -5.16 7.26 -16.17
C ARG A 3 -4.94 8.36 -15.13
N PRO A 4 -5.21 8.07 -13.84
CA PRO A 4 -4.87 9.01 -12.78
C PRO A 4 -3.38 9.36 -12.79
N GLN A 5 -3.03 10.47 -12.16
CA GLN A 5 -1.65 10.88 -12.04
C GLN A 5 -0.87 9.92 -11.15
N LYS A 6 0.46 9.86 -11.36
CA LYS A 6 1.36 9.07 -10.54
C LYS A 6 1.14 9.39 -9.06
N SER A 7 0.91 8.36 -8.25
CA SER A 7 0.54 8.54 -6.84
C SER A 7 1.18 7.48 -5.98
N ILE A 8 1.38 7.83 -4.72
CA ILE A 8 1.77 6.88 -3.69
C ILE A 8 0.60 6.72 -2.73
N PHE A 9 0.12 5.49 -2.59
CA PHE A 9 -0.95 5.15 -1.66
C PHE A 9 -0.31 4.70 -0.35
N VAL A 10 -0.60 5.38 0.74
CA VAL A 10 -0.06 5.04 2.06
C VAL A 10 -1.19 4.48 2.89
N ILE A 11 -1.03 3.23 3.34
CA ILE A 11 -2.06 2.54 4.10
C ILE A 11 -1.57 2.37 5.54
N PHE A 12 -2.17 3.11 6.47
CA PHE A 12 -1.96 2.89 7.90
C PHE A 12 -2.85 1.72 8.33
N GLY A 13 -2.26 0.75 9.01
CA GLY A 13 -2.93 -0.51 9.29
C GLY A 13 -2.76 -1.53 8.15
N GLY A 14 -1.59 -1.52 7.52
CA GLY A 14 -1.29 -2.36 6.37
C GLY A 14 -1.28 -3.87 6.64
N THR A 15 -1.28 -4.27 7.91
CA THR A 15 -1.32 -5.68 8.31
C THR A 15 -2.67 -6.08 8.92
N GLY A 16 -3.63 -5.16 8.96
CA GLY A 16 -4.94 -5.44 9.54
C GLY A 16 -5.87 -6.18 8.59
N ASP A 17 -6.96 -6.71 9.15
CA ASP A 17 -7.92 -7.52 8.37
C ASP A 17 -8.57 -6.74 7.24
N LEU A 18 -8.91 -5.47 7.48
CA LEU A 18 -9.53 -4.65 6.45
C LEU A 18 -8.61 -4.51 5.22
N THR A 19 -7.32 -4.26 5.46
CA THR A 19 -6.35 -4.15 4.38
C THR A 19 -6.19 -5.47 3.64
N LYS A 20 -6.02 -6.57 4.38
CA LYS A 20 -5.78 -7.88 3.78
C LYS A 20 -6.98 -8.42 3.01
N THR A 21 -8.18 -8.31 3.59
CA THR A 21 -9.35 -8.97 3.04
C THR A 21 -10.19 -8.10 2.11
N LYS A 22 -10.04 -6.80 2.17
CA LYS A 22 -10.87 -5.85 1.40
C LYS A 22 -10.04 -4.93 0.53
N LEU A 23 -9.14 -4.16 1.15
CA LEU A 23 -8.47 -3.07 0.46
C LEU A 23 -7.48 -3.55 -0.60
N MET A 24 -6.58 -4.46 -0.25
CA MET A 24 -5.58 -4.96 -1.20
C MET A 24 -6.20 -5.74 -2.36
N PRO A 25 -7.17 -6.64 -2.12
CA PRO A 25 -7.87 -7.28 -3.24
C PRO A 25 -8.59 -6.27 -4.15
N ALA A 26 -9.19 -5.23 -3.58
CA ALA A 26 -9.85 -4.19 -4.37
C ALA A 26 -8.85 -3.40 -5.22
N LEU A 27 -7.70 -3.03 -4.65
CA LEU A 27 -6.65 -2.33 -5.38
C LEU A 27 -6.09 -3.19 -6.52
N PHE A 28 -5.91 -4.48 -6.27
CA PHE A 28 -5.47 -5.39 -7.32
C PHE A 28 -6.50 -5.46 -8.45
N LYS A 29 -7.77 -5.51 -8.12
CA LYS A 29 -8.84 -5.55 -9.13
C LYS A 29 -8.81 -4.29 -10.01
N ILE A 30 -8.65 -3.13 -9.38
CA ILE A 30 -8.54 -1.85 -10.11
C ILE A 30 -7.29 -1.85 -10.99
N TYR A 31 -6.17 -2.36 -10.47
CA TYR A 31 -4.92 -2.49 -11.21
C TYR A 31 -5.11 -3.37 -12.45
N ASN A 32 -5.77 -4.51 -12.27
CA ASN A 32 -5.98 -5.46 -13.34
C ASN A 32 -6.90 -4.92 -14.44
N GLN A 33 -7.71 -3.90 -14.13
CA GLN A 33 -8.54 -3.19 -15.09
C GLN A 33 -7.81 -2.00 -15.74
N SER A 34 -6.52 -1.84 -15.49
CA SER A 34 -5.69 -0.74 -15.98
C SER A 34 -6.20 0.65 -15.55
N MET A 35 -6.79 0.73 -14.38
CA MET A 35 -7.36 1.97 -13.84
C MET A 35 -6.49 2.64 -12.78
N LEU A 36 -5.34 2.06 -12.46
CA LEU A 36 -4.33 2.72 -11.63
C LEU A 36 -3.32 3.45 -12.50
N PRO A 37 -2.60 4.45 -11.96
CA PRO A 37 -1.50 5.07 -12.69
C PRO A 37 -0.50 4.02 -13.14
N LYS A 38 0.15 4.26 -14.28
CA LYS A 38 1.17 3.34 -14.78
C LYS A 38 2.30 3.16 -13.76
N ASP A 39 2.75 4.28 -13.19
CA ASP A 39 3.76 4.29 -12.14
C ASP A 39 3.09 4.70 -10.83
N PHE A 40 2.89 3.75 -9.95
CA PHE A 40 2.33 3.98 -8.64
C PHE A 40 3.08 3.13 -7.61
N ALA A 41 2.91 3.46 -6.35
CA ALA A 41 3.41 2.66 -5.25
C ALA A 41 2.34 2.55 -4.17
N ILE A 42 2.33 1.43 -3.48
CA ILE A 42 1.47 1.20 -2.32
C ILE A 42 2.39 0.91 -1.16
N VAL A 43 2.32 1.72 -0.10
CA VAL A 43 3.11 1.53 1.11
C VAL A 43 2.18 1.12 2.23
N GLY A 44 2.28 -0.13 2.65
CA GLY A 44 1.62 -0.58 3.87
C GLY A 44 2.47 -0.25 5.07
N SER A 45 1.87 0.18 6.15
CA SER A 45 2.58 0.42 7.40
C SER A 45 1.85 -0.21 8.57
N GLY A 46 2.61 -0.71 9.54
CA GLY A 46 2.07 -1.35 10.71
C GLY A 46 3.17 -1.72 11.69
N ARG A 47 2.78 -2.28 12.83
CA ARG A 47 3.74 -2.64 13.87
C ARG A 47 4.36 -4.02 13.67
N THR A 48 3.77 -4.85 12.81
CA THR A 48 4.26 -6.20 12.55
C THR A 48 5.58 -6.17 11.81
N GLU A 49 6.46 -7.11 12.13
CA GLU A 49 7.75 -7.24 11.48
C GLU A 49 7.60 -7.91 10.12
N TYR A 50 7.80 -7.14 9.06
CA TYR A 50 7.87 -7.64 7.68
C TYR A 50 8.97 -6.89 6.95
N ASN A 51 9.63 -7.57 6.02
CA ASN A 51 10.37 -6.88 4.97
C ASN A 51 9.46 -6.76 3.73
N HIS A 52 9.93 -6.16 2.65
CA HIS A 52 9.10 -6.01 1.46
C HIS A 52 8.66 -7.36 0.90
N GLU A 53 9.58 -8.30 0.85
CA GLU A 53 9.32 -9.63 0.29
C GLU A 53 8.27 -10.40 1.09
N SER A 54 8.43 -10.48 2.41
CA SER A 54 7.50 -11.21 3.25
C SER A 54 6.11 -10.56 3.30
N TYR A 55 6.07 -9.22 3.23
CA TYR A 55 4.80 -8.51 3.14
C TYR A 55 4.10 -8.82 1.82
N ARG A 56 4.83 -8.80 0.71
CA ARG A 56 4.29 -9.15 -0.61
C ARG A 56 3.75 -10.57 -0.65
N GLU A 57 4.44 -11.51 -0.04
CA GLU A 57 3.97 -12.90 0.05
C GLU A 57 2.65 -12.99 0.81
N MET A 58 2.53 -12.28 1.92
CA MET A 58 1.30 -12.25 2.70
C MET A 58 0.15 -11.67 1.86
N ILE A 59 0.38 -10.56 1.18
CA ILE A 59 -0.62 -9.93 0.31
C ILE A 59 -1.01 -10.86 -0.84
N SER A 60 -0.03 -11.55 -1.42
CA SER A 60 -0.28 -12.50 -2.51
C SER A 60 -1.25 -13.60 -2.07
N ARG A 61 -1.03 -14.17 -0.88
CA ARG A 61 -1.92 -15.19 -0.36
C ARG A 61 -3.33 -14.68 -0.14
N GLU A 62 -3.48 -13.44 0.34
CA GLU A 62 -4.80 -12.85 0.56
C GLU A 62 -5.52 -12.55 -0.75
N ILE A 63 -4.80 -12.13 -1.78
CA ILE A 63 -5.36 -11.91 -3.10
C ILE A 63 -5.82 -13.24 -3.70
N ASP A 64 -5.01 -14.29 -3.60
CA ASP A 64 -5.35 -15.62 -4.13
C ASP A 64 -6.65 -16.15 -3.54
N LYS A 65 -6.89 -15.93 -2.24
CA LYS A 65 -8.11 -16.36 -1.58
C LYS A 65 -9.37 -15.69 -2.14
N LYS A 66 -9.24 -14.46 -2.63
CA LYS A 66 -10.37 -13.66 -3.10
C LYS A 66 -10.61 -13.78 -4.59
N ILE A 67 -9.61 -14.20 -5.34
CA ILE A 67 -9.72 -14.32 -6.79
C ILE A 67 -10.14 -15.75 -7.13
N ASP A 68 -11.37 -15.88 -7.59
CA ASP A 68 -11.93 -17.14 -8.07
C ASP A 68 -11.95 -17.19 -9.59
N ASN A 69 -11.16 -16.35 -10.24
CA ASN A 69 -11.17 -16.24 -11.69
C ASN A 69 -9.88 -16.82 -12.28
N LYS A 70 -10.05 -17.97 -12.94
CA LYS A 70 -8.95 -18.68 -13.60
C LYS A 70 -8.33 -17.87 -14.73
N GLN A 71 -8.94 -16.75 -15.14
CA GLN A 71 -8.43 -15.91 -16.20
C GLN A 71 -7.37 -14.93 -15.72
N ILE A 72 -7.25 -14.73 -14.40
CA ILE A 72 -6.24 -13.85 -13.85
C ILE A 72 -4.95 -14.65 -13.65
N SER A 73 -3.90 -14.26 -14.37
CA SER A 73 -2.64 -14.98 -14.33
C SER A 73 -1.85 -14.65 -13.08
N ASN A 74 -1.03 -15.60 -12.62
CA ASN A 74 -0.06 -15.37 -11.55
C ASN A 74 0.89 -14.21 -11.91
N LYS A 75 1.16 -14.01 -13.17
CA LYS A 75 2.02 -12.92 -13.64
C LYS A 75 1.43 -11.54 -13.32
N SER A 76 0.11 -11.37 -13.45
CA SER A 76 -0.55 -10.12 -13.09
C SER A 76 -0.41 -9.83 -11.60
N ILE A 77 -0.55 -10.86 -10.76
CA ILE A 77 -0.35 -10.71 -9.32
C ILE A 77 1.09 -10.32 -9.01
N GLU A 78 2.07 -11.00 -9.62
CA GLU A 78 3.48 -10.69 -9.43
C GLU A 78 3.82 -9.26 -9.82
N GLN A 79 3.29 -8.79 -10.94
CA GLN A 79 3.52 -7.42 -11.41
C GLN A 79 2.90 -6.41 -10.46
N PHE A 80 1.71 -6.69 -9.93
CA PHE A 80 1.09 -5.83 -8.93
C PHE A 80 1.94 -5.74 -7.67
N LEU A 81 2.46 -6.87 -7.19
CA LEU A 81 3.26 -6.92 -5.98
C LEU A 81 4.56 -6.11 -6.07
N GLU A 82 5.09 -5.92 -7.28
CA GLU A 82 6.28 -5.08 -7.47
C GLU A 82 6.05 -3.64 -7.06
N HIS A 83 4.80 -3.18 -7.03
CA HIS A 83 4.44 -1.83 -6.62
C HIS A 83 4.23 -1.70 -5.11
N ILE A 84 4.33 -2.79 -4.36
CA ILE A 84 4.00 -2.82 -2.93
C ILE A 84 5.26 -2.80 -2.08
N TYR A 85 5.24 -1.92 -1.08
CA TYR A 85 6.32 -1.75 -0.11
C TYR A 85 5.74 -1.79 1.29
N TYR A 86 6.59 -2.05 2.28
CA TYR A 86 6.16 -2.08 3.67
C TYR A 86 7.12 -1.30 4.54
N LEU A 87 6.57 -0.54 5.48
CA LEU A 87 7.35 0.17 6.49
C LEU A 87 6.80 -0.19 7.86
N LYS A 88 7.65 -0.80 8.70
CA LYS A 88 7.29 -1.03 10.09
C LYS A 88 7.30 0.30 10.83
N MET A 89 6.18 0.66 11.45
CA MET A 89 6.10 1.88 12.26
C MET A 89 4.98 1.79 13.28
N ASN A 90 5.14 2.57 14.35
CA ASN A 90 4.10 2.76 15.34
C ASN A 90 3.56 4.18 15.19
N VAL A 91 2.26 4.29 14.90
CA VAL A 91 1.60 5.58 14.64
C VAL A 91 1.59 6.49 15.88
N LYS A 92 1.86 5.95 17.06
CA LYS A 92 1.96 6.72 18.30
C LYS A 92 3.37 7.29 18.54
N HIS A 93 4.36 6.86 17.77
CA HIS A 93 5.75 7.32 17.91
C HIS A 93 6.04 8.42 16.87
N ASP A 94 6.23 9.63 17.34
CA ASP A 94 6.48 10.78 16.45
C ASP A 94 7.73 10.57 15.57
N ALA A 95 8.74 9.92 16.10
CA ALA A 95 9.97 9.65 15.35
C ALA A 95 9.74 8.76 14.13
N ASP A 96 8.73 7.89 14.16
CA ASP A 96 8.46 6.99 13.06
C ASP A 96 7.90 7.73 11.83
N TYR A 97 7.29 8.89 12.03
CA TYR A 97 6.79 9.70 10.92
C TYR A 97 7.95 10.30 10.10
N ARG A 98 9.10 10.54 10.71
CA ARG A 98 10.28 10.95 9.97
C ARG A 98 10.79 9.84 9.08
N LYS A 99 10.77 8.60 9.59
CA LYS A 99 11.10 7.41 8.78
C LYS A 99 10.16 7.29 7.60
N LEU A 100 8.86 7.48 7.84
CA LEU A 100 7.86 7.44 6.78
C LEU A 100 8.14 8.51 5.72
N LYS A 101 8.39 9.73 6.14
CA LYS A 101 8.67 10.84 5.22
C LYS A 101 9.88 10.53 4.35
N ASN A 102 10.97 10.04 4.94
CA ASN A 102 12.18 9.69 4.20
C ASN A 102 11.92 8.55 3.22
N PHE A 103 11.19 7.54 3.66
CA PHE A 103 10.85 6.39 2.83
C PHE A 103 9.97 6.79 1.63
N LEU A 104 8.96 7.63 1.87
CA LEU A 104 8.10 8.14 0.80
C LEU A 104 8.89 8.97 -0.21
N SER A 105 9.87 9.74 0.26
CA SER A 105 10.72 10.52 -0.62
C SER A 105 11.55 9.61 -1.54
N GLU A 106 12.11 8.53 -1.00
CA GLU A 106 12.87 7.56 -1.79
C GLU A 106 12.00 6.89 -2.85
N ILE A 107 10.80 6.48 -2.48
CA ILE A 107 9.87 5.86 -3.41
C ILE A 107 9.41 6.87 -4.46
N GLY A 108 9.13 8.10 -4.05
CA GLY A 108 8.73 9.15 -4.97
C GLY A 108 9.76 9.42 -6.05
N GLN A 109 11.04 9.34 -5.70
CA GLN A 109 12.11 9.47 -6.68
C GLN A 109 12.13 8.31 -7.68
N LYS A 110 11.88 7.09 -7.19
CA LYS A 110 11.84 5.89 -8.03
C LYS A 110 10.75 5.96 -9.11
N ILE A 111 9.57 6.43 -8.74
CA ILE A 111 8.42 6.48 -9.65
C ILE A 111 8.22 7.85 -10.28
N GLU A 112 9.13 8.79 -10.02
CA GLU A 112 9.06 10.17 -10.50
C GLU A 112 7.73 10.83 -10.16
N SER A 113 7.23 10.56 -8.96
CA SER A 113 5.99 11.15 -8.47
C SER A 113 6.16 12.62 -8.11
N ASN A 114 5.16 13.44 -8.42
CA ASN A 114 5.11 14.85 -8.02
C ASN A 114 4.65 15.01 -6.57
N LYS A 115 5.00 14.09 -5.69
CA LYS A 115 4.66 14.10 -4.27
C LYS A 115 3.15 14.05 -4.02
N LYS A 116 2.42 13.34 -4.85
CA LYS A 116 1.00 13.09 -4.60
C LYS A 116 0.86 11.85 -3.74
N TYR A 117 0.32 12.05 -2.56
CA TYR A 117 0.08 10.98 -1.60
C TYR A 117 -1.41 10.85 -1.34
N LEU A 118 -1.88 9.61 -1.29
CA LEU A 118 -3.23 9.28 -0.85
C LEU A 118 -3.10 8.43 0.41
N PHE A 119 -3.64 8.93 1.51
CA PHE A 119 -3.54 8.26 2.81
C PHE A 119 -4.83 7.53 3.13
N TYR A 120 -4.72 6.27 3.50
CA TYR A 120 -5.86 5.46 3.92
C TYR A 120 -5.66 5.02 5.37
N LEU A 121 -6.60 5.40 6.24
CA LEU A 121 -6.52 5.12 7.67
C LEU A 121 -7.31 3.86 8.00
N ALA A 122 -6.68 2.70 7.84
CA ALA A 122 -7.29 1.40 8.14
C ALA A 122 -6.95 0.96 9.56
N VAL A 123 -7.16 1.87 10.52
CA VAL A 123 -6.85 1.68 11.94
C VAL A 123 -8.05 2.11 12.77
N LYS A 124 -7.99 1.86 14.07
CA LYS A 124 -9.03 2.30 15.01
C LYS A 124 -9.18 3.83 14.97
N PRO A 125 -10.40 4.37 15.05
CA PRO A 125 -10.60 5.83 15.05
C PRO A 125 -9.80 6.58 16.11
N SER A 126 -9.50 5.96 17.25
CA SER A 126 -8.66 6.56 18.29
C SER A 126 -7.25 6.89 17.82
N LEU A 127 -6.78 6.30 16.71
CA LEU A 127 -5.46 6.55 16.14
C LEU A 127 -5.48 7.60 15.02
N TYR A 128 -6.65 8.09 14.62
CA TYR A 128 -6.73 9.07 13.52
C TYR A 128 -6.03 10.39 13.89
N ALA A 129 -6.27 10.89 15.10
CA ALA A 129 -5.71 12.18 15.52
C ALA A 129 -4.18 12.20 15.49
N PRO A 130 -3.45 11.22 16.11
CA PRO A 130 -2.00 11.23 16.00
C PRO A 130 -1.49 11.11 14.57
N ILE A 131 -2.18 10.36 13.71
CA ILE A 131 -1.77 10.23 12.31
C ILE A 131 -1.95 11.56 11.58
N VAL A 132 -3.13 12.16 11.65
CA VAL A 132 -3.45 13.41 10.95
C VAL A 132 -2.54 14.54 11.43
N THR A 133 -2.26 14.61 12.72
CA THR A 133 -1.40 15.63 13.30
C THR A 133 0.04 15.56 12.75
N ASN A 134 0.53 14.35 12.44
CA ASN A 134 1.90 14.13 12.01
C ASN A 134 2.09 14.08 10.49
N LEU A 135 1.02 14.16 9.74
CA LEU A 135 1.12 14.13 8.26
C LEU A 135 1.39 15.51 7.66
#